data_bf1a8f8cd86bf131912973afcd010f7c
#
_entry.id   bf1a8f8cd86bf131912973afcd010f7c
#
_cell.length_a   1.000
_cell.length_b   1.000
_cell.length_c   1.000
_cell.angle_alpha   90.00
_cell.angle_beta   90.00
_cell.angle_gamma   90.00
#
_symmetry.space_group_name_H-M   'P 1'
#
loop_
_entity.id
_entity.type
_entity.pdbx_description
1 polymer ?
#
loop_
_entity_poly.entity_id
_entity_poly.type
_entity_poly.pdbx_seq_one_letter_code
_entity_poly.pdbx_strand_id
1 'polypeptide(L)'
;MSPPRPAIEVRNLVKRYTKSNTNAVDGVSFDVAPGEIFGLLGPNGAGKTTTIGVLTTFILATEGTASIIGYDVAADLIEVKRRIAVVPQMSNLDRSLRVREILTFHGAYHGMPHKEREAQADSLLNQLGLGERKNDKVARYSGGMAQRLMIARALMHTPDVLFLDEPTNNLDPQSRLFLWERIHEMNERGLTILLTTHDMDEADKLCHRIAIMDHGKILVNDTPAELKKLIPGGSVLELRAYAPVEVSAVVNDRLLAALRALPRVTKVDEEKPEAAPAMAAAPRGGPPRGPWPGAGGPPMGAPAGPLPAEPGMLTYRVYSDSANSLIGAAAQAVVASGAEVRDVSVKHPSLEEVFIFLTGRHLR
;
A
#
# COMPACT_ATOMS: atom_id res chain seq x y z
N MET A 1 -2.89 -10.86 -34.61
CA MET A 1 -2.85 -9.47 -34.19
C MET A 1 -1.74 -9.35 -33.14
N SER A 2 -0.79 -8.43 -33.30
CA SER A 2 0.19 -8.16 -32.26
C SER A 2 -0.54 -7.68 -30.99
N PRO A 3 -0.11 -8.10 -29.78
CA PRO A 3 -0.71 -7.60 -28.55
C PRO A 3 -0.63 -6.07 -28.52
N PRO A 4 -1.65 -5.38 -27.97
CA PRO A 4 -1.62 -3.93 -27.85
C PRO A 4 -0.39 -3.51 -27.03
N ARG A 5 0.24 -2.40 -27.44
CA ARG A 5 1.38 -1.86 -26.68
C ARG A 5 0.93 -1.53 -25.25
N PRO A 6 1.73 -1.87 -24.23
CA PRO A 6 1.41 -1.51 -22.87
C PRO A 6 1.36 0.02 -22.69
N ALA A 7 0.50 0.50 -21.81
CA ALA A 7 0.46 1.91 -21.42
C ALA A 7 1.68 2.31 -20.58
N ILE A 8 2.15 1.37 -19.76
CA ILE A 8 3.40 1.52 -18.98
C ILE A 8 4.23 0.26 -19.24
N GLU A 9 5.50 0.43 -19.54
CA GLU A 9 6.46 -0.67 -19.66
C GLU A 9 7.70 -0.35 -18.84
N VAL A 10 8.11 -1.27 -17.98
CA VAL A 10 9.30 -1.15 -17.12
C VAL A 10 10.17 -2.38 -17.29
N ARG A 11 11.45 -2.18 -17.55
CA ARG A 11 12.42 -3.26 -17.81
C ARG A 11 13.68 -3.08 -16.97
N ASN A 12 13.93 -4.03 -16.07
CA ASN A 12 15.12 -4.11 -15.21
C ASN A 12 15.45 -2.78 -14.51
N LEU A 13 14.44 -2.06 -14.05
CA LEU A 13 14.59 -0.75 -13.45
C LEU A 13 15.39 -0.83 -12.16
N VAL A 14 16.47 -0.04 -12.07
CA VAL A 14 17.29 0.10 -10.87
C VAL A 14 17.35 1.56 -10.48
N LYS A 15 17.15 1.84 -9.18
CA LYS A 15 17.44 3.14 -8.59
C LYS A 15 18.24 3.00 -7.32
N ARG A 16 19.44 3.58 -7.33
CA ARG A 16 20.30 3.76 -6.15
C ARG A 16 20.55 5.24 -5.91
N TYR A 17 20.34 5.69 -4.69
CA TYR A 17 20.63 7.06 -4.29
C TYR A 17 22.10 7.18 -3.90
N THR A 18 22.72 8.34 -4.18
CA THR A 18 24.17 8.60 -4.02
C THR A 18 24.71 8.34 -2.62
N LYS A 19 23.87 8.40 -1.58
CA LYS A 19 24.25 8.19 -0.18
C LYS A 19 23.82 6.82 0.37
N SER A 20 23.32 5.93 -0.49
CA SER A 20 22.81 4.61 -0.08
C SER A 20 23.70 3.51 -0.62
N ASN A 21 23.98 2.50 0.22
CA ASN A 21 24.66 1.28 -0.19
C ASN A 21 23.71 0.24 -0.77
N THR A 22 22.38 0.48 -0.69
CA THR A 22 21.34 -0.42 -1.18
C THR A 22 20.53 0.23 -2.29
N ASN A 23 20.01 -0.57 -3.21
CA ASN A 23 19.11 -0.10 -4.24
C ASN A 23 17.73 0.15 -3.63
N ALA A 24 17.13 1.32 -3.91
CA ALA A 24 15.75 1.62 -3.54
C ALA A 24 14.76 0.92 -4.48
N VAL A 25 15.18 0.68 -5.73
CA VAL A 25 14.52 -0.17 -6.72
C VAL A 25 15.61 -1.07 -7.33
N ASP A 26 15.39 -2.37 -7.40
CA ASP A 26 16.41 -3.36 -7.71
C ASP A 26 15.93 -4.37 -8.77
N GLY A 27 16.10 -4.02 -10.04
CA GLY A 27 15.79 -4.88 -11.18
C GLY A 27 14.29 -5.07 -11.43
N VAL A 28 13.46 -4.09 -11.11
CA VAL A 28 12.00 -4.16 -11.25
C VAL A 28 11.59 -4.19 -12.72
N SER A 29 10.71 -5.15 -13.09
CA SER A 29 10.13 -5.26 -14.43
C SER A 29 8.65 -5.58 -14.35
N PHE A 30 7.82 -4.81 -15.04
CA PHE A 30 6.38 -5.04 -15.20
C PHE A 30 5.84 -4.25 -16.39
N ASP A 31 4.62 -4.56 -16.77
CA ASP A 31 3.83 -3.82 -17.77
C ASP A 31 2.43 -3.52 -17.24
N VAL A 32 1.80 -2.48 -17.76
CA VAL A 32 0.41 -2.10 -17.48
C VAL A 32 -0.31 -1.94 -18.81
N ALA A 33 -1.43 -2.63 -18.96
CA ALA A 33 -2.24 -2.54 -20.18
C ALA A 33 -3.02 -1.19 -20.24
N PRO A 34 -3.37 -0.70 -21.43
CA PRO A 34 -4.28 0.45 -21.54
C PRO A 34 -5.62 0.17 -20.83
N GLY A 35 -6.10 1.12 -20.03
CA GLY A 35 -7.33 0.96 -19.25
C GLY A 35 -7.24 -0.01 -18.08
N GLU A 36 -6.04 -0.38 -17.63
CA GLU A 36 -5.84 -1.22 -16.45
C GLU A 36 -5.69 -0.37 -15.19
N ILE A 37 -6.22 -0.84 -14.06
CA ILE A 37 -5.83 -0.37 -12.72
C ILE A 37 -4.76 -1.33 -12.20
N PHE A 38 -3.53 -0.85 -12.07
CA PHE A 38 -2.39 -1.62 -11.60
C PHE A 38 -1.91 -1.13 -10.24
N GLY A 39 -1.76 -2.05 -9.29
CA GLY A 39 -1.33 -1.75 -7.92
C GLY A 39 0.12 -2.12 -7.65
N LEU A 40 0.90 -1.19 -7.07
CA LEU A 40 2.16 -1.51 -6.41
C LEU A 40 1.88 -1.60 -4.90
N LEU A 41 1.81 -2.82 -4.38
CA LEU A 41 1.51 -3.11 -2.97
C LEU A 41 2.79 -3.43 -2.21
N GLY A 42 2.96 -2.89 -1.00
CA GLY A 42 4.11 -3.22 -0.17
C GLY A 42 4.30 -2.28 1.01
N PRO A 43 5.22 -2.59 1.95
CA PRO A 43 5.47 -1.76 3.12
C PRO A 43 6.10 -0.40 2.76
N ASN A 44 6.19 0.47 3.75
CA ASN A 44 6.95 1.70 3.63
C ASN A 44 8.42 1.38 3.38
N GLY A 45 9.02 2.07 2.41
CA GLY A 45 10.42 1.79 2.01
C GLY A 45 10.58 0.64 1.00
N ALA A 46 9.52 -0.03 0.55
CA ALA A 46 9.60 -1.09 -0.46
C ALA A 46 10.04 -0.62 -1.87
N GLY A 47 10.09 0.70 -2.11
CA GLY A 47 10.48 1.26 -3.41
C GLY A 47 9.33 1.80 -4.26
N LYS A 48 8.08 1.73 -3.80
CA LYS A 48 6.87 2.13 -4.53
C LYS A 48 6.93 3.58 -5.04
N THR A 49 7.07 4.56 -4.14
CA THR A 49 7.16 5.99 -4.47
C THR A 49 8.39 6.30 -5.33
N THR A 50 9.51 5.58 -5.14
CA THR A 50 10.68 5.73 -6.00
C THR A 50 10.39 5.26 -7.43
N THR A 51 9.68 4.15 -7.59
CA THR A 51 9.25 3.63 -8.90
C THR A 51 8.32 4.64 -9.59
N ILE A 52 7.28 5.14 -8.89
CA ILE A 52 6.44 6.23 -9.44
C ILE A 52 7.30 7.45 -9.81
N GLY A 53 8.25 7.85 -8.96
CA GLY A 53 9.12 8.99 -9.23
C GLY A 53 9.92 8.84 -10.52
N VAL A 54 10.36 7.63 -10.88
CA VAL A 54 11.03 7.38 -12.16
C VAL A 54 10.05 7.45 -13.32
N LEU A 55 8.90 6.78 -13.21
CA LEU A 55 7.87 6.75 -14.26
C LEU A 55 7.33 8.15 -14.58
N THR A 56 7.24 9.00 -13.57
CA THR A 56 6.75 10.39 -13.71
C THR A 56 7.85 11.39 -14.05
N THR A 57 9.03 10.90 -14.42
CA THR A 57 10.19 11.73 -14.81
C THR A 57 10.75 12.64 -13.72
N PHE A 58 10.35 12.44 -12.47
CA PHE A 58 10.82 13.22 -11.32
C PHE A 58 12.17 12.72 -10.80
N ILE A 59 12.43 11.42 -10.94
CA ILE A 59 13.67 10.75 -10.53
C ILE A 59 14.29 10.07 -11.75
N LEU A 60 15.59 10.26 -11.98
CA LEU A 60 16.31 9.52 -13.02
C LEU A 60 16.62 8.10 -12.53
N ALA A 61 16.40 7.10 -13.37
CA ALA A 61 16.85 5.74 -13.13
C ALA A 61 18.38 5.66 -13.05
N THR A 62 18.89 4.69 -12.33
CA THR A 62 20.33 4.37 -12.34
C THR A 62 20.64 3.41 -13.49
N GLU A 63 19.77 2.39 -13.69
CA GLU A 63 19.85 1.42 -14.77
C GLU A 63 18.43 0.99 -15.19
N GLY A 64 18.33 0.31 -16.33
CA GLY A 64 17.06 -0.15 -16.88
C GLY A 64 16.35 0.93 -17.68
N THR A 65 15.16 0.61 -18.17
CA THR A 65 14.35 1.50 -19.02
C THR A 65 12.90 1.50 -18.56
N ALA A 66 12.21 2.60 -18.82
CA ALA A 66 10.76 2.69 -18.64
C ALA A 66 10.15 3.56 -19.76
N SER A 67 8.95 3.21 -20.20
CA SER A 67 8.20 3.98 -21.18
C SER A 67 6.74 4.14 -20.79
N ILE A 68 6.15 5.27 -21.18
CA ILE A 68 4.72 5.61 -21.01
C ILE A 68 4.11 5.86 -22.38
N ILE A 69 3.09 5.09 -22.74
CA ILE A 69 2.43 5.17 -24.08
C ILE A 69 3.49 5.12 -25.21
N GLY A 70 4.56 4.34 -25.01
CA GLY A 70 5.66 4.18 -25.97
C GLY A 70 6.71 5.29 -25.97
N TYR A 71 6.62 6.31 -25.12
CA TYR A 71 7.63 7.36 -24.93
C TYR A 71 8.59 6.98 -23.78
N ASP A 72 9.88 7.08 -24.02
CA ASP A 72 10.91 6.80 -23.01
C ASP A 72 10.90 7.89 -21.92
N VAL A 73 10.84 7.50 -20.64
CA VAL A 73 10.75 8.43 -19.52
C VAL A 73 12.03 9.27 -19.30
N ALA A 74 13.16 8.85 -19.85
CA ALA A 74 14.43 9.58 -19.75
C ALA A 74 14.70 10.46 -20.98
N ALA A 75 14.26 10.03 -22.18
CA ALA A 75 14.51 10.73 -23.42
C ALA A 75 13.37 11.70 -23.81
N ASP A 76 12.10 11.28 -23.64
CA ASP A 76 10.93 11.97 -24.15
C ASP A 76 10.15 12.73 -23.05
N LEU A 77 10.85 13.41 -22.16
CA LEU A 77 10.30 14.03 -20.93
C LEU A 77 9.02 14.87 -21.16
N ILE A 78 8.97 15.65 -22.24
CA ILE A 78 7.85 16.55 -22.52
C ILE A 78 6.63 15.74 -22.94
N GLU A 79 6.82 14.75 -23.82
CA GLU A 79 5.74 13.90 -24.30
C GLU A 79 5.15 13.03 -23.18
N VAL A 80 6.01 12.50 -22.32
CA VAL A 80 5.56 11.79 -21.11
C VAL A 80 4.73 12.70 -20.21
N LYS A 81 5.24 13.90 -19.85
CA LYS A 81 4.54 14.85 -18.97
C LYS A 81 3.19 15.35 -19.51
N ARG A 82 3.02 15.39 -20.81
CA ARG A 82 1.72 15.75 -21.42
C ARG A 82 0.67 14.66 -21.25
N ARG A 83 1.08 13.39 -21.11
CA ARG A 83 0.20 12.22 -21.10
C ARG A 83 -0.09 11.69 -19.71
N ILE A 84 0.65 12.15 -18.70
CA ILE A 84 0.50 11.68 -17.33
C ILE A 84 -0.08 12.73 -16.42
N ALA A 85 -0.75 12.26 -15.37
CA ALA A 85 -1.04 13.06 -14.19
C ALA A 85 -0.58 12.35 -12.93
N VAL A 86 -0.24 13.11 -11.90
CA VAL A 86 0.27 12.57 -10.64
C VAL A 86 -0.48 13.19 -9.47
N VAL A 87 -1.00 12.34 -8.60
CA VAL A 87 -1.53 12.72 -7.30
C VAL A 87 -0.55 12.21 -6.24
N PRO A 88 0.23 13.10 -5.63
CA PRO A 88 1.22 12.71 -4.63
C PRO A 88 0.56 12.35 -3.30
N GLN A 89 1.26 11.59 -2.47
CA GLN A 89 0.83 11.20 -1.13
C GLN A 89 0.51 12.40 -0.23
N MET A 90 1.33 13.45 -0.29
CA MET A 90 1.15 14.66 0.49
C MET A 90 0.49 15.76 -0.34
N SER A 91 -0.50 16.43 0.24
CA SER A 91 -1.16 17.55 -0.42
C SER A 91 -0.18 18.69 -0.70
N ASN A 92 -0.11 19.08 -1.97
CA ASN A 92 0.67 20.22 -2.47
C ASN A 92 -0.22 21.33 -3.04
N LEU A 93 -1.44 21.45 -2.52
CA LEU A 93 -2.38 22.49 -2.89
C LEU A 93 -2.01 23.82 -2.24
N ASP A 94 -2.06 24.91 -3.01
CA ASP A 94 -1.93 26.26 -2.45
C ASP A 94 -3.18 26.61 -1.62
N ARG A 95 -2.99 26.73 -0.32
CA ARG A 95 -4.06 26.96 0.65
C ARG A 95 -4.63 28.39 0.60
N SER A 96 -3.95 29.31 -0.06
CA SER A 96 -4.39 30.72 -0.21
C SER A 96 -5.41 30.88 -1.34
N LEU A 97 -5.39 29.99 -2.32
CA LEU A 97 -6.26 30.03 -3.49
C LEU A 97 -7.65 29.46 -3.21
N ARG A 98 -8.59 29.83 -4.07
CA ARG A 98 -9.91 29.19 -4.13
C ARG A 98 -9.82 27.88 -4.90
N VAL A 99 -10.74 26.98 -4.57
CA VAL A 99 -10.80 25.64 -5.16
C VAL A 99 -10.86 25.67 -6.69
N ARG A 100 -11.72 26.50 -7.26
CA ARG A 100 -11.85 26.67 -8.72
C ARG A 100 -10.59 27.25 -9.33
N GLU A 101 -9.93 28.19 -8.66
CA GLU A 101 -8.68 28.80 -9.12
C GLU A 101 -7.55 27.76 -9.25
N ILE A 102 -7.45 26.80 -8.30
CA ILE A 102 -6.48 25.70 -8.39
C ILE A 102 -6.60 24.95 -9.71
N LEU A 103 -7.84 24.61 -10.11
CA LEU A 103 -8.08 23.86 -11.34
C LEU A 103 -7.81 24.73 -12.58
N THR A 104 -8.36 25.94 -12.62
CA THR A 104 -8.24 26.81 -13.78
C THR A 104 -6.80 27.27 -14.02
N PHE A 105 -5.99 27.48 -12.98
CA PHE A 105 -4.56 27.76 -13.13
C PHE A 105 -3.81 26.54 -13.66
N HIS A 106 -4.13 25.34 -13.16
CA HIS A 106 -3.51 24.11 -13.66
C HIS A 106 -3.85 23.86 -15.14
N GLY A 107 -5.12 24.06 -15.54
CA GLY A 107 -5.52 24.02 -16.96
C GLY A 107 -4.77 25.05 -17.81
N ALA A 108 -4.58 26.28 -17.28
CA ALA A 108 -3.81 27.31 -17.98
C ALA A 108 -2.33 26.90 -18.16
N TYR A 109 -1.72 26.28 -17.14
CA TYR A 109 -0.37 25.74 -17.21
C TYR A 109 -0.21 24.71 -18.35
N HIS A 110 -1.23 23.89 -18.59
CA HIS A 110 -1.29 22.93 -19.69
C HIS A 110 -1.75 23.52 -21.02
N GLY A 111 -1.89 24.84 -21.12
CA GLY A 111 -2.25 25.54 -22.36
C GLY A 111 -3.73 25.48 -22.73
N MET A 112 -4.62 25.09 -21.82
CA MET A 112 -6.06 25.03 -22.09
C MET A 112 -6.65 26.43 -22.29
N PRO A 113 -7.51 26.62 -23.32
CA PRO A 113 -8.23 27.87 -23.50
C PRO A 113 -9.10 28.23 -22.30
N HIS A 114 -9.28 29.54 -22.04
CA HIS A 114 -9.99 29.99 -20.83
C HIS A 114 -11.38 29.37 -20.69
N LYS A 115 -12.19 29.36 -21.75
CA LYS A 115 -13.57 28.81 -21.73
C LYS A 115 -13.59 27.30 -21.45
N GLU A 116 -12.65 26.54 -22.00
CA GLU A 116 -12.55 25.09 -21.81
C GLU A 116 -12.14 24.74 -20.42
N ARG A 117 -11.10 25.39 -19.86
CA ARG A 117 -10.63 25.10 -18.49
C ARG A 117 -11.65 25.47 -17.43
N GLU A 118 -12.47 26.51 -17.64
CA GLU A 118 -13.56 26.89 -16.76
C GLU A 118 -14.65 25.80 -16.72
N ALA A 119 -15.08 25.35 -17.92
CA ALA A 119 -16.08 24.29 -18.05
C ALA A 119 -15.58 22.96 -17.49
N GLN A 120 -14.32 22.60 -17.78
CA GLN A 120 -13.71 21.38 -17.26
C GLN A 120 -13.58 21.42 -15.73
N ALA A 121 -13.17 22.56 -15.16
CA ALA A 121 -13.07 22.73 -13.70
C ALA A 121 -14.43 22.54 -13.02
N ASP A 122 -15.49 23.18 -13.53
CA ASP A 122 -16.83 23.03 -12.96
C ASP A 122 -17.33 21.58 -13.10
N SER A 123 -17.07 20.90 -14.21
CA SER A 123 -17.43 19.50 -14.42
C SER A 123 -16.73 18.58 -13.43
N LEU A 124 -15.41 18.69 -13.30
CA LEU A 124 -14.61 17.85 -12.38
C LEU A 124 -14.97 18.09 -10.91
N LEU A 125 -15.22 19.34 -10.51
CA LEU A 125 -15.65 19.66 -9.16
C LEU A 125 -17.00 19.01 -8.83
N ASN A 126 -17.94 19.02 -9.77
CA ASN A 126 -19.24 18.35 -9.59
C ASN A 126 -19.06 16.82 -9.49
N GLN A 127 -18.28 16.21 -10.38
CA GLN A 127 -18.02 14.76 -10.36
C GLN A 127 -17.38 14.28 -9.05
N LEU A 128 -16.54 15.13 -8.45
CA LEU A 128 -15.85 14.81 -7.19
C LEU A 128 -16.56 15.34 -5.93
N GLY A 129 -17.81 15.80 -6.06
CA GLY A 129 -18.65 16.26 -4.94
C GLY A 129 -18.15 17.55 -4.28
N LEU A 130 -17.48 18.43 -5.04
CA LEU A 130 -16.92 19.70 -4.59
C LEU A 130 -17.61 20.93 -5.21
N GLY A 131 -18.63 20.73 -6.06
CA GLY A 131 -19.26 21.78 -6.84
C GLY A 131 -19.83 22.93 -6.02
N GLU A 132 -20.52 22.65 -4.92
CA GLU A 132 -21.10 23.67 -4.02
C GLU A 132 -20.03 24.51 -3.31
N ARG A 133 -18.82 23.97 -3.16
CA ARG A 133 -17.70 24.58 -2.45
C ARG A 133 -16.61 25.13 -3.35
N LYS A 134 -16.89 25.29 -4.65
CA LYS A 134 -15.91 25.74 -5.66
C LYS A 134 -15.31 27.12 -5.39
N ASN A 135 -16.02 27.97 -4.65
CA ASN A 135 -15.58 29.31 -4.28
C ASN A 135 -14.91 29.39 -2.90
N ASP A 136 -14.88 28.30 -2.15
CA ASP A 136 -14.21 28.25 -0.85
C ASP A 136 -12.69 28.34 -1.02
N LYS A 137 -11.99 28.81 0.02
CA LYS A 137 -10.54 28.70 0.10
C LYS A 137 -10.14 27.26 0.42
N VAL A 138 -9.08 26.77 -0.20
CA VAL A 138 -8.53 25.42 0.05
C VAL A 138 -8.17 25.21 1.54
N ALA A 139 -7.76 26.28 2.24
CA ALA A 139 -7.46 26.23 3.67
C ALA A 139 -8.62 25.70 4.57
N ARG A 140 -9.86 25.68 4.07
CA ARG A 140 -11.05 25.19 4.79
C ARG A 140 -11.41 23.73 4.47
N TYR A 141 -10.62 23.05 3.63
CA TYR A 141 -10.89 21.70 3.20
C TYR A 141 -10.40 20.66 4.21
N SER A 142 -11.21 19.62 4.43
CA SER A 142 -10.78 18.42 5.14
C SER A 142 -9.75 17.64 4.29
N GLY A 143 -9.07 16.67 4.91
CA GLY A 143 -8.12 15.81 4.19
C GLY A 143 -8.75 15.12 2.96
N GLY A 144 -9.94 14.54 3.14
CA GLY A 144 -10.67 13.88 2.05
C GLY A 144 -11.10 14.85 0.94
N MET A 145 -11.53 16.07 1.29
CA MET A 145 -11.83 17.10 0.30
C MET A 145 -10.58 17.58 -0.45
N ALA A 146 -9.46 17.74 0.25
CA ALA A 146 -8.20 18.12 -0.38
C ALA A 146 -7.71 17.02 -1.34
N GLN A 147 -7.86 15.75 -0.97
CA GLN A 147 -7.52 14.62 -1.83
C GLN A 147 -8.36 14.60 -3.13
N ARG A 148 -9.69 14.77 -3.00
CA ARG A 148 -10.60 14.90 -4.16
C ARG A 148 -10.21 16.07 -5.06
N LEU A 149 -9.82 17.20 -4.48
CA LEU A 149 -9.35 18.37 -5.24
C LEU A 149 -8.02 18.11 -5.96
N MET A 150 -7.09 17.37 -5.34
CA MET A 150 -5.84 16.97 -6.02
C MET A 150 -6.12 16.09 -7.23
N ILE A 151 -7.07 15.16 -7.14
CA ILE A 151 -7.50 14.32 -8.26
C ILE A 151 -8.18 15.17 -9.33
N ALA A 152 -9.11 16.06 -8.96
CA ALA A 152 -9.74 16.99 -9.91
C ALA A 152 -8.69 17.79 -10.69
N ARG A 153 -7.68 18.31 -9.99
CA ARG A 153 -6.58 19.06 -10.60
C ARG A 153 -5.79 18.20 -11.59
N ALA A 154 -5.46 16.97 -11.19
CA ALA A 154 -4.71 16.02 -12.01
C ALA A 154 -5.43 15.67 -13.33
N LEU A 155 -6.76 15.65 -13.31
CA LEU A 155 -7.59 15.32 -14.47
C LEU A 155 -7.87 16.52 -15.43
N MET A 156 -7.43 17.72 -15.08
CA MET A 156 -7.73 18.93 -15.89
C MET A 156 -7.30 18.84 -17.35
N HIS A 157 -6.16 18.23 -17.62
CA HIS A 157 -5.58 18.11 -18.97
C HIS A 157 -5.84 16.76 -19.64
N THR A 158 -6.79 15.96 -19.13
CA THR A 158 -7.21 14.65 -19.68
C THR A 158 -6.02 13.70 -19.96
N PRO A 159 -5.30 13.25 -18.92
CA PRO A 159 -4.13 12.38 -19.07
C PRO A 159 -4.51 11.00 -19.62
N ASP A 160 -3.55 10.33 -20.30
CA ASP A 160 -3.67 8.91 -20.68
C ASP A 160 -3.41 7.97 -19.50
N VAL A 161 -2.54 8.39 -18.55
CA VAL A 161 -2.14 7.62 -17.37
C VAL A 161 -2.21 8.48 -16.10
N LEU A 162 -2.88 7.98 -15.08
CA LEU A 162 -2.96 8.61 -13.76
C LEU A 162 -2.15 7.81 -12.74
N PHE A 163 -1.20 8.48 -12.09
CA PHE A 163 -0.44 7.94 -10.97
C PHE A 163 -1.03 8.43 -9.65
N LEU A 164 -1.34 7.49 -8.75
CA LEU A 164 -1.89 7.76 -7.41
C LEU A 164 -0.93 7.20 -6.36
N ASP A 165 -0.26 8.07 -5.60
CA ASP A 165 0.65 7.63 -4.55
C ASP A 165 -0.08 7.63 -3.21
N GLU A 166 -0.44 6.43 -2.70
CA GLU A 166 -1.21 6.19 -1.47
C GLU A 166 -2.50 7.05 -1.37
N PRO A 167 -3.43 6.94 -2.34
CA PRO A 167 -4.50 7.92 -2.53
C PRO A 167 -5.52 7.98 -1.38
N THR A 168 -5.67 6.94 -0.58
CA THR A 168 -6.64 6.90 0.51
C THR A 168 -6.01 6.92 1.91
N ASN A 169 -4.69 7.11 1.98
CA ASN A 169 -4.00 7.19 3.25
C ASN A 169 -4.55 8.32 4.13
N ASN A 170 -4.79 8.01 5.41
CA ASN A 170 -5.35 8.95 6.40
C ASN A 170 -6.75 9.50 6.06
N LEU A 171 -7.52 8.85 5.19
CA LEU A 171 -8.92 9.18 4.95
C LEU A 171 -9.84 8.41 5.88
N ASP A 172 -10.95 9.04 6.25
CA ASP A 172 -12.05 8.35 6.93
C ASP A 172 -12.70 7.30 6.00
N PRO A 173 -13.37 6.27 6.56
CA PRO A 173 -13.94 5.18 5.77
C PRO A 173 -14.89 5.63 4.66
N GLN A 174 -15.71 6.67 4.91
CA GLN A 174 -16.68 7.18 3.94
C GLN A 174 -15.97 7.87 2.78
N SER A 175 -14.96 8.71 3.07
CA SER A 175 -14.14 9.37 2.05
C SER A 175 -13.37 8.37 1.22
N ARG A 176 -12.88 7.25 1.82
CA ARG A 176 -12.19 6.17 1.13
C ARG A 176 -13.11 5.47 0.13
N LEU A 177 -14.30 5.03 0.56
CA LEU A 177 -15.27 4.37 -0.32
C LEU A 177 -15.68 5.27 -1.49
N PHE A 178 -15.98 6.54 -1.23
CA PHE A 178 -16.28 7.50 -2.28
C PHE A 178 -15.14 7.61 -3.30
N LEU A 179 -13.90 7.64 -2.84
CA LEU A 179 -12.74 7.75 -3.73
C LEU A 179 -12.56 6.50 -4.58
N TRP A 180 -12.77 5.31 -4.02
CA TRP A 180 -12.70 4.04 -4.74
C TRP A 180 -13.74 4.00 -5.88
N GLU A 181 -14.98 4.40 -5.62
CA GLU A 181 -16.01 4.52 -6.65
C GLU A 181 -15.58 5.45 -7.79
N ARG A 182 -15.01 6.61 -7.45
CA ARG A 182 -14.53 7.57 -8.48
C ARG A 182 -13.35 7.01 -9.29
N ILE A 183 -12.44 6.28 -8.67
CA ILE A 183 -11.33 5.61 -9.36
C ILE A 183 -11.87 4.59 -10.37
N HIS A 184 -12.83 3.77 -9.98
CA HIS A 184 -13.49 2.81 -10.90
C HIS A 184 -14.16 3.52 -12.06
N GLU A 185 -14.97 4.55 -11.81
CA GLU A 185 -15.63 5.32 -12.88
C GLU A 185 -14.66 5.97 -13.87
N MET A 186 -13.52 6.47 -13.37
CA MET A 186 -12.48 7.03 -14.26
C MET A 186 -11.86 5.93 -15.12
N ASN A 187 -11.62 4.76 -14.56
CA ASN A 187 -11.08 3.62 -15.28
C ASN A 187 -12.07 3.06 -16.33
N GLU A 188 -13.36 2.95 -16.00
CA GLU A 188 -14.41 2.54 -16.94
C GLU A 188 -14.50 3.45 -18.16
N ARG A 189 -14.07 4.71 -18.03
CA ARG A 189 -13.94 5.66 -19.14
C ARG A 189 -12.64 5.49 -19.94
N GLY A 190 -11.83 4.48 -19.63
CA GLY A 190 -10.61 4.12 -20.34
C GLY A 190 -9.32 4.69 -19.77
N LEU A 191 -9.36 5.40 -18.63
CA LEU A 191 -8.15 5.93 -18.00
C LEU A 191 -7.30 4.78 -17.42
N THR A 192 -6.02 4.73 -17.79
CA THR A 192 -5.06 3.81 -17.19
C THR A 192 -4.61 4.37 -15.84
N ILE A 193 -4.59 3.54 -14.80
CA ILE A 193 -4.26 3.98 -13.44
C ILE A 193 -3.18 3.09 -12.86
N LEU A 194 -2.10 3.69 -12.33
CA LEU A 194 -1.14 3.02 -11.48
C LEU A 194 -1.22 3.64 -10.10
N LEU A 195 -1.54 2.81 -9.10
CA LEU A 195 -1.59 3.26 -7.72
C LEU A 195 -0.56 2.53 -6.84
N THR A 196 -0.06 3.22 -5.83
CA THR A 196 0.69 2.60 -4.74
C THR A 196 -0.17 2.54 -3.51
N THR A 197 -0.03 1.49 -2.75
CA THR A 197 -0.70 1.35 -1.45
C THR A 197 0.05 0.38 -0.54
N HIS A 198 -0.17 0.50 0.74
CA HIS A 198 0.14 -0.51 1.74
C HIS A 198 -1.15 -1.14 2.31
N ASP A 199 -2.33 -0.66 1.89
CA ASP A 199 -3.64 -1.18 2.28
C ASP A 199 -4.04 -2.33 1.33
N MET A 200 -4.13 -3.54 1.90
CA MET A 200 -4.45 -4.76 1.16
C MET A 200 -5.89 -4.75 0.63
N ASP A 201 -6.82 -4.17 1.39
CA ASP A 201 -8.22 -4.07 0.99
C ASP A 201 -8.39 -3.12 -0.19
N GLU A 202 -7.63 -2.01 -0.21
CA GLU A 202 -7.60 -1.09 -1.34
C GLU A 202 -7.10 -1.79 -2.60
N ALA A 203 -5.95 -2.50 -2.49
CA ALA A 203 -5.38 -3.22 -3.62
C ALA A 203 -6.33 -4.30 -4.14
N ASP A 204 -6.93 -5.08 -3.24
CA ASP A 204 -7.86 -6.19 -3.58
C ASP A 204 -9.13 -5.70 -4.30
N LYS A 205 -9.65 -4.53 -3.90
CA LYS A 205 -10.90 -3.99 -4.44
C LYS A 205 -10.73 -3.17 -5.70
N LEU A 206 -9.61 -2.47 -5.84
CA LEU A 206 -9.40 -1.54 -6.96
C LEU A 206 -8.62 -2.16 -8.12
N CYS A 207 -7.62 -3.00 -7.84
CA CYS A 207 -6.64 -3.35 -8.85
C CYS A 207 -7.05 -4.58 -9.66
N HIS A 208 -6.84 -4.51 -10.97
CA HIS A 208 -6.96 -5.66 -11.87
C HIS A 208 -5.76 -6.60 -11.71
N ARG A 209 -4.54 -6.03 -11.57
CA ARG A 209 -3.31 -6.73 -11.25
C ARG A 209 -2.54 -5.98 -10.18
N ILE A 210 -1.79 -6.75 -9.38
CA ILE A 210 -1.01 -6.24 -8.25
C ILE A 210 0.39 -6.81 -8.32
N ALA A 211 1.40 -5.93 -8.28
CA ALA A 211 2.77 -6.29 -8.00
C ALA A 211 3.05 -6.09 -6.51
N ILE A 212 3.36 -7.17 -5.81
CA ILE A 212 3.80 -7.10 -4.41
C ILE A 212 5.29 -6.78 -4.39
N MET A 213 5.63 -5.65 -3.78
CA MET A 213 7.01 -5.16 -3.68
C MET A 213 7.53 -5.27 -2.25
N ASP A 214 8.78 -5.72 -2.13
CA ASP A 214 9.54 -5.68 -0.89
C ASP A 214 11.02 -5.45 -1.16
N HIS A 215 11.69 -4.63 -0.33
CA HIS A 215 13.11 -4.31 -0.47
C HIS A 215 13.56 -3.96 -1.90
N GLY A 216 12.78 -3.16 -2.60
CA GLY A 216 13.08 -2.70 -3.95
C GLY A 216 12.80 -3.71 -5.07
N LYS A 217 12.26 -4.89 -4.76
CA LYS A 217 12.00 -5.97 -5.73
C LYS A 217 10.51 -6.29 -5.82
N ILE A 218 10.06 -6.71 -7.00
CA ILE A 218 8.75 -7.35 -7.15
C ILE A 218 8.91 -8.83 -6.78
N LEU A 219 8.15 -9.28 -5.80
CA LEU A 219 8.11 -10.67 -5.36
C LEU A 219 7.18 -11.49 -6.26
N VAL A 220 6.05 -10.91 -6.63
CA VAL A 220 5.01 -11.53 -7.47
C VAL A 220 4.17 -10.44 -8.13
N ASN A 221 3.61 -10.74 -9.31
CA ASN A 221 2.74 -9.85 -10.06
C ASN A 221 1.65 -10.66 -10.75
N ASP A 222 0.40 -10.52 -10.30
CA ASP A 222 -0.75 -11.22 -10.87
C ASP A 222 -2.07 -10.54 -10.46
N THR A 223 -3.21 -11.13 -10.87
CA THR A 223 -4.53 -10.70 -10.39
C THR A 223 -4.69 -11.01 -8.89
N PRO A 224 -5.51 -10.26 -8.14
CA PRO A 224 -5.78 -10.56 -6.74
C PRO A 224 -6.23 -12.00 -6.49
N ALA A 225 -7.03 -12.56 -7.41
CA ALA A 225 -7.53 -13.93 -7.31
C ALA A 225 -6.41 -14.97 -7.46
N GLU A 226 -5.49 -14.78 -8.42
CA GLU A 226 -4.36 -15.69 -8.62
C GLU A 226 -3.34 -15.57 -7.49
N LEU A 227 -3.09 -14.35 -6.98
CA LEU A 227 -2.23 -14.15 -5.83
C LEU A 227 -2.72 -14.92 -4.60
N LYS A 228 -4.01 -14.90 -4.31
CA LYS A 228 -4.59 -15.63 -3.18
C LYS A 228 -4.45 -17.15 -3.31
N LYS A 229 -4.34 -17.69 -4.53
CA LYS A 229 -4.07 -19.12 -4.76
C LYS A 229 -2.65 -19.55 -4.42
N LEU A 230 -1.73 -18.61 -4.22
CA LEU A 230 -0.36 -18.91 -3.78
C LEU A 230 -0.31 -19.47 -2.36
N ILE A 231 -1.37 -19.26 -1.56
CA ILE A 231 -1.47 -19.79 -0.21
C ILE A 231 -1.73 -21.30 -0.30
N PRO A 232 -0.79 -22.14 0.20
CA PRO A 232 -0.94 -23.58 0.15
C PRO A 232 -2.20 -24.04 0.87
N GLY A 233 -3.04 -24.87 0.21
CA GLY A 233 -4.28 -25.38 0.79
C GLY A 233 -5.43 -24.36 0.88
N GLY A 234 -5.22 -23.10 0.52
CA GLY A 234 -6.31 -22.10 0.40
C GLY A 234 -6.89 -21.61 1.73
N SER A 235 -6.41 -22.07 2.89
CA SER A 235 -6.78 -21.52 4.20
C SER A 235 -5.65 -21.68 5.22
N VAL A 236 -5.64 -20.80 6.21
CA VAL A 236 -4.60 -20.74 7.25
C VAL A 236 -5.24 -20.83 8.62
N LEU A 237 -4.82 -21.81 9.43
CA LEU A 237 -5.14 -21.86 10.85
C LEU A 237 -4.03 -21.13 11.62
N GLU A 238 -4.35 -20.00 12.21
CA GLU A 238 -3.48 -19.29 13.15
C GLU A 238 -3.71 -19.87 14.54
N LEU A 239 -2.63 -20.33 15.17
CA LEU A 239 -2.64 -20.98 16.47
C LEU A 239 -1.68 -20.24 17.39
N ARG A 240 -2.20 -19.76 18.54
CA ARG A 240 -1.40 -19.17 19.61
C ARG A 240 -1.45 -20.05 20.83
N ALA A 241 -0.27 -20.47 21.28
CA ALA A 241 -0.11 -21.33 22.45
C ALA A 241 0.86 -20.69 23.45
N TYR A 242 0.69 -21.00 24.72
CA TYR A 242 1.59 -20.56 25.77
C TYR A 242 2.31 -21.77 26.39
N ALA A 243 3.61 -21.66 26.54
CA ALA A 243 4.43 -22.60 27.31
C ALA A 243 5.37 -21.84 28.24
N PRO A 244 5.59 -22.31 29.52
CA PRO A 244 6.58 -21.68 30.38
C PRO A 244 7.94 -21.61 29.70
N VAL A 245 8.67 -20.51 29.92
CA VAL A 245 9.93 -20.21 29.21
C VAL A 245 10.97 -21.33 29.37
N GLU A 246 11.02 -21.96 30.53
CA GLU A 246 11.97 -23.01 30.85
C GLU A 246 11.81 -24.27 29.99
N VAL A 247 10.61 -24.54 29.49
CA VAL A 247 10.29 -25.74 28.70
C VAL A 247 9.85 -25.39 27.27
N SER A 248 9.79 -24.12 26.94
CA SER A 248 9.21 -23.62 25.67
C SER A 248 9.90 -24.24 24.45
N ALA A 249 11.21 -24.42 24.43
CA ALA A 249 11.93 -25.00 23.30
C ALA A 249 11.53 -26.48 23.05
N VAL A 250 11.41 -27.30 24.11
CA VAL A 250 11.03 -28.71 23.98
C VAL A 250 9.55 -28.84 23.59
N VAL A 251 8.72 -27.98 24.17
CA VAL A 251 7.28 -27.92 23.85
C VAL A 251 7.10 -27.48 22.40
N ASN A 252 7.86 -26.48 21.94
CA ASN A 252 7.85 -26.00 20.56
C ASN A 252 8.15 -27.12 19.55
N ASP A 253 9.25 -27.88 19.76
CA ASP A 253 9.63 -28.95 18.85
C ASP A 253 8.56 -30.05 18.78
N ARG A 254 7.98 -30.44 19.95
CA ARG A 254 6.90 -31.43 20.01
C ARG A 254 5.63 -30.94 19.29
N LEU A 255 5.25 -29.69 19.55
CA LEU A 255 4.05 -29.09 18.95
C LEU A 255 4.21 -28.95 17.44
N LEU A 256 5.36 -28.48 16.97
CA LEU A 256 5.65 -28.35 15.54
C LEU A 256 5.59 -29.71 14.83
N ALA A 257 6.15 -30.76 15.42
CA ALA A 257 6.06 -32.13 14.90
C ALA A 257 4.61 -32.64 14.87
N ALA A 258 3.83 -32.40 15.95
CA ALA A 258 2.43 -32.79 16.02
C ALA A 258 1.55 -32.07 14.99
N LEU A 259 1.76 -30.76 14.82
CA LEU A 259 1.01 -29.96 13.82
C LEU A 259 1.32 -30.41 12.39
N ARG A 260 2.58 -30.74 12.08
CA ARG A 260 2.97 -31.28 10.77
C ARG A 260 2.41 -32.66 10.46
N ALA A 261 2.11 -33.45 11.50
CA ALA A 261 1.53 -34.76 11.36
C ALA A 261 0.00 -34.76 11.18
N LEU A 262 -0.67 -33.61 11.34
CA LEU A 262 -2.11 -33.52 11.16
C LEU A 262 -2.50 -33.79 9.68
N PRO A 263 -3.65 -34.44 9.44
CA PRO A 263 -4.10 -34.73 8.09
C PRO A 263 -4.40 -33.45 7.32
N ARG A 264 -4.10 -33.41 6.01
CA ARG A 264 -4.34 -32.26 5.12
C ARG A 264 -3.55 -31.00 5.44
N VAL A 265 -2.57 -31.06 6.31
CA VAL A 265 -1.62 -29.95 6.53
C VAL A 265 -0.58 -29.99 5.42
N THR A 266 -0.45 -28.85 4.72
CA THR A 266 0.50 -28.69 3.62
C THR A 266 1.83 -28.10 4.11
N LYS A 267 1.75 -27.15 5.04
CA LYS A 267 2.90 -26.42 5.58
C LYS A 267 2.58 -25.93 7.01
N VAL A 268 3.61 -25.86 7.85
CA VAL A 268 3.54 -25.21 9.17
C VAL A 268 4.70 -24.25 9.28
N ASP A 269 4.40 -22.98 9.49
CA ASP A 269 5.37 -21.93 9.78
C ASP A 269 5.25 -21.51 11.24
N GLU A 270 6.39 -21.34 11.90
CA GLU A 270 6.49 -20.75 13.22
C GLU A 270 6.72 -19.24 13.06
N GLU A 271 5.88 -18.43 13.67
CA GLU A 271 6.05 -16.99 13.72
C GLU A 271 6.98 -16.63 14.88
N LYS A 272 8.22 -16.29 14.57
CA LYS A 272 9.16 -15.82 15.60
C LYS A 272 8.74 -14.44 16.08
N PRO A 273 8.64 -14.20 17.41
CA PRO A 273 8.36 -12.87 17.91
C PRO A 273 9.45 -11.92 17.38
N GLU A 274 9.04 -10.91 16.65
CA GLU A 274 9.95 -9.89 16.14
C GLU A 274 10.56 -9.17 17.33
N ALA A 275 11.90 -9.19 17.43
CA ALA A 275 12.61 -8.46 18.47
C ALA A 275 12.19 -6.98 18.41
N ALA A 276 11.61 -6.46 19.47
CA ALA A 276 11.27 -5.04 19.56
C ALA A 276 12.51 -4.23 19.15
N PRO A 277 12.38 -3.24 18.26
CA PRO A 277 13.52 -2.41 17.89
C PRO A 277 14.09 -1.81 19.17
N ALA A 278 15.38 -2.06 19.43
CA ALA A 278 16.08 -1.50 20.57
C ALA A 278 15.84 0.00 20.56
N MET A 279 15.11 0.52 21.55
CA MET A 279 14.92 1.94 21.72
C MET A 279 16.33 2.55 21.81
N ALA A 280 16.74 3.23 20.73
CA ALA A 280 17.95 4.03 20.75
C ALA A 280 17.79 5.01 21.93
N ALA A 281 18.64 4.86 22.93
CA ALA A 281 18.64 5.72 24.10
C ALA A 281 18.72 7.17 23.63
N ALA A 282 17.67 7.94 23.85
CA ALA A 282 17.67 9.36 23.55
C ALA A 282 18.85 10.02 24.27
N PRO A 283 19.63 10.87 23.63
CA PRO A 283 20.72 11.56 24.30
C PRO A 283 20.14 12.45 25.40
N ARG A 284 20.52 12.18 26.65
CA ARG A 284 20.23 13.02 27.80
C ARG A 284 21.05 14.29 27.66
N GLY A 285 20.40 15.42 27.37
CA GLY A 285 21.07 16.72 27.38
C GLY A 285 20.36 17.75 26.51
N GLY A 286 19.20 18.27 26.94
CA GLY A 286 18.63 19.52 26.47
C GLY A 286 18.55 20.52 27.62
N PRO A 287 18.75 21.83 27.40
CA PRO A 287 18.73 22.84 28.46
C PRO A 287 17.32 23.01 29.07
N PRO A 288 17.22 23.50 30.32
CA PRO A 288 15.96 23.61 31.03
C PRO A 288 15.05 24.67 30.40
N ARG A 289 13.80 24.27 30.10
CA ARG A 289 12.75 25.18 29.64
C ARG A 289 12.19 25.95 30.85
N GLY A 290 12.14 27.27 30.73
CA GLY A 290 11.57 28.15 31.72
C GLY A 290 10.05 28.01 31.89
N PRO A 291 9.45 28.56 32.98
CA PRO A 291 8.10 28.31 33.40
C PRO A 291 7.09 29.16 32.65
N TRP A 292 6.18 28.52 31.89
CA TRP A 292 4.92 29.12 31.47
C TRP A 292 3.77 28.26 31.99
N PRO A 293 2.80 28.82 32.75
CA PRO A 293 1.64 28.09 33.21
C PRO A 293 0.49 28.23 32.22
N GLY A 294 0.00 27.10 31.70
CA GLY A 294 -1.18 27.10 30.80
C GLY A 294 -1.60 25.69 30.42
N ALA A 295 -2.57 25.17 31.16
CA ALA A 295 -3.60 24.18 30.81
C ALA A 295 -3.29 23.23 29.62
N GLY A 296 -2.86 22.01 29.91
CA GLY A 296 -2.85 20.89 29.00
C GLY A 296 -3.46 19.67 29.71
N GLY A 297 -4.70 19.31 29.34
CA GLY A 297 -5.26 18.01 29.67
C GLY A 297 -4.43 16.90 29.02
N PRO A 298 -4.54 15.64 29.49
CA PRO A 298 -3.78 14.53 28.94
C PRO A 298 -4.18 14.29 27.49
N PRO A 299 -3.22 13.93 26.59
CA PRO A 299 -3.54 13.60 25.21
C PRO A 299 -4.43 12.36 25.18
N MET A 300 -5.62 12.50 24.60
CA MET A 300 -6.53 11.38 24.34
C MET A 300 -5.89 10.44 23.29
N GLY A 301 -5.67 9.19 23.70
CA GLY A 301 -5.71 7.98 22.88
C GLY A 301 -4.82 7.97 21.64
N ALA A 302 -3.53 7.76 21.80
CA ALA A 302 -2.78 7.03 20.78
C ALA A 302 -3.35 5.60 20.72
N PRO A 303 -3.59 5.01 19.53
CA PRO A 303 -3.96 3.60 19.46
C PRO A 303 -2.86 2.78 20.15
N ALA A 304 -3.25 1.91 21.06
CA ALA A 304 -2.34 1.01 21.72
C ALA A 304 -1.60 0.20 20.64
N GLY A 305 -0.30 0.39 20.54
CA GLY A 305 0.54 -0.47 19.73
C GLY A 305 0.38 -1.94 20.19
N PRO A 306 0.71 -2.92 19.35
CA PRO A 306 0.64 -4.32 19.71
C PRO A 306 1.38 -4.52 21.04
N LEU A 307 0.71 -5.18 21.98
CA LEU A 307 1.29 -5.52 23.27
C LEU A 307 2.60 -6.30 23.03
N PRO A 308 3.65 -6.05 23.81
CA PRO A 308 4.88 -6.82 23.70
C PRO A 308 4.55 -8.31 23.86
N ALA A 309 5.14 -9.15 22.99
CA ALA A 309 4.94 -10.59 23.03
C ALA A 309 5.26 -11.10 24.44
N GLU A 310 4.28 -11.75 25.07
CA GLU A 310 4.49 -12.35 26.39
C GLU A 310 5.57 -13.43 26.28
N PRO A 311 6.56 -13.45 27.18
CA PRO A 311 7.57 -14.50 27.19
C PRO A 311 6.91 -15.88 27.31
N GLY A 312 7.25 -16.83 26.42
CA GLY A 312 6.62 -18.16 26.35
C GLY A 312 5.44 -18.27 25.39
N MET A 313 5.09 -17.20 24.66
CA MET A 313 4.08 -17.27 23.62
C MET A 313 4.66 -17.89 22.34
N LEU A 314 3.98 -18.89 21.81
CA LEU A 314 4.30 -19.62 20.58
C LEU A 314 3.17 -19.36 19.57
N THR A 315 3.50 -18.90 18.36
CA THR A 315 2.54 -18.64 17.30
C THR A 315 2.86 -19.48 16.07
N TYR A 316 1.87 -20.17 15.53
CA TYR A 316 2.00 -21.03 14.35
C TYR A 316 0.97 -20.67 13.31
N ARG A 317 1.37 -20.81 12.03
CA ARG A 317 0.50 -20.76 10.87
C ARG A 317 0.47 -22.13 10.20
N VAL A 318 -0.68 -22.78 10.25
CA VAL A 318 -0.91 -24.10 9.67
C VAL A 318 -1.71 -23.96 8.39
N TYR A 319 -1.09 -24.25 7.27
CA TYR A 319 -1.68 -24.17 5.94
C TYR A 319 -2.39 -25.46 5.58
N SER A 320 -3.66 -25.39 5.18
CA SER A 320 -4.49 -26.55 4.91
C SER A 320 -5.61 -26.23 3.93
N ASP A 321 -6.07 -27.23 3.18
CA ASP A 321 -7.26 -27.16 2.32
C ASP A 321 -8.58 -27.16 3.12
N SER A 322 -8.54 -27.44 4.42
CA SER A 322 -9.71 -27.44 5.28
C SER A 322 -9.37 -27.07 6.74
N ALA A 323 -8.82 -25.87 6.94
CA ALA A 323 -8.38 -25.38 8.25
C ALA A 323 -9.47 -25.44 9.34
N ASN A 324 -10.75 -25.22 8.97
CA ASN A 324 -11.86 -25.33 9.92
C ASN A 324 -11.97 -26.72 10.56
N SER A 325 -11.69 -27.79 9.81
CA SER A 325 -11.73 -29.15 10.34
C SER A 325 -10.57 -29.51 11.25
N LEU A 326 -9.50 -28.69 11.21
CA LEU A 326 -8.29 -28.93 11.99
C LEU A 326 -8.31 -28.25 13.37
N ILE A 327 -9.26 -27.34 13.65
CA ILE A 327 -9.31 -26.58 14.92
C ILE A 327 -9.21 -27.51 16.14
N GLY A 328 -10.06 -28.54 16.19
CA GLY A 328 -10.07 -29.46 17.31
C GLY A 328 -8.80 -30.29 17.43
N ALA A 329 -8.27 -30.80 16.30
CA ALA A 329 -7.05 -31.59 16.30
C ALA A 329 -5.80 -30.74 16.65
N ALA A 330 -5.75 -29.49 16.17
CA ALA A 330 -4.69 -28.57 16.52
C ALA A 330 -4.70 -28.19 18.00
N ALA A 331 -5.88 -27.89 18.56
CA ALA A 331 -6.02 -27.63 19.98
C ALA A 331 -5.59 -28.84 20.86
N GLN A 332 -5.97 -30.06 20.46
CA GLN A 332 -5.52 -31.30 21.13
C GLN A 332 -3.99 -31.47 21.03
N ALA A 333 -3.39 -31.18 19.89
CA ALA A 333 -1.95 -31.23 19.71
C ALA A 333 -1.21 -30.27 20.65
N VAL A 334 -1.74 -29.05 20.88
CA VAL A 334 -1.19 -28.07 21.83
C VAL A 334 -1.19 -28.66 23.24
N VAL A 335 -2.34 -29.16 23.71
CA VAL A 335 -2.50 -29.70 25.05
C VAL A 335 -1.61 -30.93 25.23
N ALA A 336 -1.55 -31.85 24.26
CA ALA A 336 -0.71 -33.05 24.31
C ALA A 336 0.80 -32.71 24.32
N SER A 337 1.20 -31.58 23.78
CA SER A 337 2.59 -31.10 23.80
C SER A 337 2.99 -30.42 25.12
N GLY A 338 2.04 -30.22 26.05
CA GLY A 338 2.27 -29.56 27.33
C GLY A 338 2.14 -28.03 27.28
N ALA A 339 1.52 -27.48 26.26
CA ALA A 339 1.20 -26.06 26.14
C ALA A 339 -0.28 -25.78 26.43
N GLU A 340 -0.60 -24.51 26.67
CA GLU A 340 -1.95 -24.01 26.87
C GLU A 340 -2.41 -23.28 25.59
N VAL A 341 -3.61 -23.59 25.10
CA VAL A 341 -4.21 -22.90 23.95
C VAL A 341 -4.63 -21.49 24.39
N ARG A 342 -4.13 -20.47 23.71
CA ARG A 342 -4.53 -19.07 23.93
C ARG A 342 -5.53 -18.59 22.89
N ASP A 343 -5.27 -18.89 21.62
CA ASP A 343 -6.15 -18.51 20.52
C ASP A 343 -6.02 -19.48 19.36
N VAL A 344 -7.13 -19.71 18.66
CA VAL A 344 -7.20 -20.50 17.43
C VAL A 344 -8.16 -19.81 16.49
N SER A 345 -7.67 -19.30 15.37
CA SER A 345 -8.49 -18.62 14.38
C SER A 345 -8.20 -19.13 12.96
N VAL A 346 -9.23 -19.16 12.13
CA VAL A 346 -9.10 -19.52 10.72
C VAL A 346 -9.12 -18.26 9.89
N LYS A 347 -8.07 -18.06 9.10
CA LYS A 347 -7.95 -16.97 8.14
C LYS A 347 -8.28 -17.48 6.74
N HIS A 348 -9.10 -16.71 6.03
CA HIS A 348 -9.35 -16.95 4.62
C HIS A 348 -8.25 -16.33 3.77
N PRO A 349 -8.02 -16.82 2.54
CA PRO A 349 -7.02 -16.25 1.65
C PRO A 349 -7.26 -14.76 1.43
N SER A 350 -6.31 -13.95 1.87
CA SER A 350 -6.28 -12.50 1.68
C SER A 350 -4.92 -12.09 1.14
N LEU A 351 -4.80 -10.89 0.60
CA LEU A 351 -3.51 -10.37 0.16
C LEU A 351 -2.54 -10.20 1.34
N GLU A 352 -3.06 -9.99 2.56
CA GLU A 352 -2.23 -9.96 3.77
C GLU A 352 -1.57 -11.32 4.02
N GLU A 353 -2.36 -12.41 3.92
CA GLU A 353 -1.81 -13.76 4.05
C GLU A 353 -0.79 -14.09 2.94
N VAL A 354 -1.03 -13.61 1.71
CA VAL A 354 -0.06 -13.74 0.62
C VAL A 354 1.24 -13.01 0.93
N PHE A 355 1.15 -11.77 1.41
CA PHE A 355 2.35 -11.01 1.78
C PHE A 355 3.14 -11.69 2.88
N ILE A 356 2.46 -12.15 3.95
CA ILE A 356 3.11 -12.87 5.05
C ILE A 356 3.73 -14.18 4.56
N PHE A 357 3.03 -14.92 3.69
CA PHE A 357 3.54 -16.16 3.10
C PHE A 357 4.83 -15.94 2.31
N LEU A 358 4.91 -14.83 1.54
CA LEU A 358 6.08 -14.50 0.71
C LEU A 358 7.25 -13.95 1.52
N THR A 359 6.98 -13.19 2.58
CA THR A 359 8.01 -12.42 3.31
C THR A 359 8.31 -12.94 4.71
N GLY A 360 7.41 -13.75 5.29
CA GLY A 360 7.50 -14.23 6.68
C GLY A 360 7.18 -13.16 7.73
N ARG A 361 6.63 -11.99 7.35
CA ARG A 361 6.33 -10.88 8.26
C ARG A 361 5.05 -10.14 7.87
N HIS A 362 4.41 -9.50 8.86
CA HIS A 362 3.26 -8.63 8.61
C HIS A 362 3.65 -7.32 7.92
N LEU A 363 2.72 -6.75 7.17
CA LEU A 363 2.84 -5.42 6.58
C LEU A 363 2.59 -4.39 7.71
N ARG A 364 3.58 -3.56 8.00
CA ARG A 364 3.51 -2.48 9.00
C ARG A 364 3.46 -1.12 8.34
#